data_c02cdce086c44d47116e2433deb68c0d
#
_entry.id   c02cdce086c44d47116e2433deb68c0d
#
_cell.length_a   1.000
_cell.length_b   1.000
_cell.length_c   1.000
_cell.angle_alpha   90.00
_cell.angle_beta   90.00
_cell.angle_gamma   90.00
#
_symmetry.space_group_name_H-M   'P 1'
#
loop_
_entity.id
_entity.type
_entity.pdbx_description
1 polymer ?
#
loop_
_entity_poly.entity_id
_entity_poly.type
_entity_poly.pdbx_seq_one_letter_code
_entity_poly.pdbx_strand_id
1 'polypeptide(L)'
;MRNLFSMKARKPQLLKCIATLCLLGALPSLAQQADAVMNPESPTPPRIVGYYTQWSVYNDFFIKNLVTSGSARVLTQIDYAFAALSNNQCASADTWADYQDPLTADETIDGKADSMAPGAFAGNFHQLQELKKRYPNIKIVMSIGGGGANPLDFSTVSDAAHRKAFVKSCVDMYIKGNFTPGLSEPGIFDGFDIDWEYPASESDEAGMTALLAEFRSQMDAIRPGMTLSIASSAGSWAFQYIDFKAVQKSLDFFGLMEYDFDGPWNDTTGLVAPLYQAKGDPDPTNNAAWAVEQYLAAGVEPQKIVFGLPFYGYEWTDVPSAAHGLFQTGTPVGDGASYNAIVPLESSFTKYRDPKTQAPWLYDGTNFWTYDDPTSLSFKMHYAHQQKLGGLMVWDLSGDMPNGELLKTSAWSLTAPF
;
A
#
# COMPACT_ATOMS: atom_id res chain seq x y z
N MET A 1 88.69 -5.18 -1.79
CA MET A 1 89.40 -5.07 -0.50
C MET A 1 88.36 -5.40 0.58
N ARG A 2 88.46 -6.64 1.12
CA ARG A 2 88.85 -6.97 2.53
C ARG A 2 87.89 -6.28 3.53
N ASN A 3 87.25 -6.90 4.47
CA ASN A 3 87.41 -8.11 5.32
C ASN A 3 86.05 -8.41 5.95
N LEU A 4 85.54 -9.63 6.04
CA LEU A 4 85.85 -10.80 6.91
C LEU A 4 85.56 -10.60 8.44
N PHE A 5 84.79 -11.55 8.95
CA PHE A 5 84.62 -12.03 10.34
C PHE A 5 83.55 -11.32 11.19
N SER A 6 82.67 -11.97 11.93
CA SER A 6 82.80 -13.21 12.72
C SER A 6 81.43 -13.75 13.16
N MET A 7 81.33 -15.07 13.15
CA MET A 7 80.22 -15.85 13.75
C MET A 7 80.19 -15.75 15.26
N LYS A 8 79.00 -15.67 15.85
CA LYS A 8 78.71 -16.27 17.18
C LYS A 8 77.31 -16.85 17.21
N ALA A 9 77.21 -18.12 17.37
CA ALA A 9 76.00 -18.92 17.60
C ALA A 9 75.37 -18.59 18.99
N ARG A 10 74.12 -18.48 19.07
CA ARG A 10 73.35 -18.66 20.32
C ARG A 10 72.08 -19.50 20.05
N LYS A 11 71.84 -20.39 21.01
CA LYS A 11 70.86 -21.47 21.08
C LYS A 11 69.38 -21.01 20.90
N PRO A 12 68.46 -21.96 20.49
CA PRO A 12 67.09 -21.68 20.24
C PRO A 12 66.26 -21.55 21.51
N GLN A 13 65.48 -20.46 21.63
CA GLN A 13 64.37 -20.38 22.57
C GLN A 13 63.08 -20.84 21.90
N LEU A 14 62.42 -21.78 22.55
CA LEU A 14 61.06 -22.21 22.22
C LEU A 14 60.10 -21.03 22.26
N LEU A 15 59.58 -20.64 21.13
CA LEU A 15 58.45 -19.71 21.07
C LEU A 15 57.15 -20.52 20.90
N LYS A 16 56.29 -20.45 21.91
CA LYS A 16 54.97 -21.05 21.91
C LYS A 16 54.14 -20.39 20.82
N CYS A 17 53.75 -21.16 19.80
CA CYS A 17 52.71 -20.77 18.85
C CYS A 17 51.38 -20.65 19.59
N ILE A 18 50.90 -19.41 19.79
CA ILE A 18 49.49 -19.14 20.10
C ILE A 18 48.76 -19.21 18.76
N ALA A 19 47.97 -20.25 18.56
CA ALA A 19 47.06 -20.35 17.44
C ALA A 19 45.94 -19.31 17.63
N THR A 20 46.05 -18.20 16.92
CA THR A 20 44.92 -17.25 16.78
C THR A 20 43.90 -17.89 15.87
N LEU A 21 42.82 -18.39 16.45
CA LEU A 21 41.63 -18.87 15.77
C LEU A 21 40.98 -17.66 15.09
N CYS A 22 41.21 -17.46 13.80
CA CYS A 22 40.42 -16.56 12.98
C CYS A 22 39.02 -17.15 12.85
N LEU A 23 38.09 -16.68 13.74
CA LEU A 23 36.67 -16.82 13.52
C LEU A 23 36.32 -15.96 12.31
N LEU A 24 36.25 -16.57 11.14
CA LEU A 24 35.53 -16.03 10.01
C LEU A 24 34.04 -16.05 10.38
N GLY A 25 33.60 -14.99 11.02
CA GLY A 25 32.19 -14.69 11.18
C GLY A 25 31.60 -14.49 9.78
N ALA A 26 30.82 -15.44 9.30
CA ALA A 26 29.98 -15.25 8.13
C ALA A 26 29.07 -14.06 8.39
N LEU A 27 29.21 -13.00 7.60
CA LEU A 27 28.23 -11.90 7.57
C LEU A 27 26.90 -12.51 7.16
N PRO A 28 25.82 -12.28 7.92
CA PRO A 28 24.50 -12.76 7.51
C PRO A 28 24.16 -12.15 6.15
N SER A 29 23.59 -12.98 5.26
CA SER A 29 23.13 -12.51 3.95
C SER A 29 22.08 -11.40 4.15
N LEU A 30 22.00 -10.44 3.22
CA LEU A 30 20.98 -9.37 3.23
C LEU A 30 19.54 -9.89 3.40
N ALA A 31 19.27 -11.14 3.04
CA ALA A 31 18.00 -11.81 3.26
C ALA A 31 17.73 -12.15 4.74
N GLN A 32 18.77 -12.32 5.57
CA GLN A 32 18.61 -12.55 7.01
C GLN A 32 18.56 -11.25 7.83
N GLN A 33 19.00 -10.14 7.25
CA GLN A 33 18.88 -8.82 7.93
C GLN A 33 17.47 -8.25 7.89
N ALA A 34 16.63 -8.65 6.93
CA ALA A 34 15.23 -8.24 6.91
C ALA A 34 14.40 -8.82 8.08
N ASP A 35 14.81 -9.98 8.62
CA ASP A 35 14.13 -10.61 9.76
C ASP A 35 14.55 -10.06 11.12
N ALA A 36 15.57 -9.19 11.19
CA ALA A 36 16.20 -8.79 12.44
C ALA A 36 15.90 -7.35 12.91
N VAL A 37 15.14 -6.56 12.14
CA VAL A 37 14.82 -5.17 12.51
C VAL A 37 13.35 -5.08 12.90
N MET A 38 12.98 -5.78 13.96
CA MET A 38 11.73 -5.55 14.68
C MET A 38 12.03 -4.57 15.81
N ASN A 39 11.36 -3.42 15.82
CA ASN A 39 11.47 -2.48 16.92
C ASN A 39 11.00 -3.17 18.21
N PRO A 40 11.87 -3.36 19.24
CA PRO A 40 11.51 -4.07 20.47
C PRO A 40 10.47 -3.32 21.33
N GLU A 41 10.12 -2.07 20.99
CA GLU A 41 9.13 -1.28 21.70
C GLU A 41 7.71 -1.36 21.08
N SER A 42 7.55 -1.97 19.90
CA SER A 42 6.22 -2.17 19.30
C SER A 42 5.77 -3.60 19.54
N PRO A 43 4.70 -3.83 20.31
CA PRO A 43 4.18 -5.18 20.58
C PRO A 43 3.61 -5.87 19.33
N THR A 44 3.38 -5.13 18.26
CA THR A 44 2.85 -5.66 16.99
C THR A 44 3.68 -5.11 15.84
N PRO A 45 4.16 -5.96 14.91
CA PRO A 45 4.85 -5.50 13.71
C PRO A 45 3.97 -4.53 12.91
N PRO A 46 4.57 -3.48 12.30
CA PRO A 46 3.81 -2.56 11.47
C PRO A 46 3.18 -3.28 10.27
N ARG A 47 2.00 -2.84 9.89
CA ARG A 47 1.33 -3.32 8.68
C ARG A 47 2.01 -2.72 7.45
N ILE A 48 2.25 -3.56 6.47
CA ILE A 48 2.69 -3.16 5.12
C ILE A 48 1.60 -3.65 4.17
N VAL A 49 0.70 -2.75 3.84
CA VAL A 49 -0.49 -3.03 3.03
C VAL A 49 -0.26 -2.54 1.61
N GLY A 50 -0.58 -3.36 0.62
CA GLY A 50 -0.51 -2.94 -0.78
C GLY A 50 -1.81 -3.27 -1.51
N TYR A 51 -2.40 -2.28 -2.18
CA TYR A 51 -3.50 -2.52 -3.09
C TYR A 51 -2.99 -3.16 -4.38
N TYR A 52 -3.61 -4.29 -4.74
CA TYR A 52 -3.45 -4.93 -6.04
C TYR A 52 -4.75 -4.77 -6.81
N THR A 53 -4.69 -4.06 -7.92
CA THR A 53 -5.87 -3.79 -8.73
C THR A 53 -6.17 -4.95 -9.65
N GLN A 54 -7.43 -5.37 -9.70
CA GLN A 54 -7.94 -6.48 -10.49
C GLN A 54 -7.56 -6.36 -11.99
N TRP A 55 -7.57 -5.13 -12.50
CA TRP A 55 -7.26 -4.80 -13.90
C TRP A 55 -5.76 -4.69 -14.20
N SER A 56 -4.89 -4.88 -13.23
CA SER A 56 -3.43 -4.86 -13.44
C SER A 56 -2.98 -5.93 -14.45
N VAL A 57 -3.68 -7.05 -14.53
CA VAL A 57 -3.41 -8.12 -15.52
C VAL A 57 -3.47 -7.63 -16.96
N TYR A 58 -4.29 -6.62 -17.27
CA TYR A 58 -4.41 -6.03 -18.61
C TYR A 58 -3.26 -5.07 -18.98
N ASN A 59 -2.39 -4.79 -17.99
CA ASN A 59 -1.20 -3.97 -18.15
C ASN A 59 0.08 -4.78 -17.82
N ASP A 60 0.05 -6.10 -18.02
CA ASP A 60 1.17 -7.03 -17.81
C ASP A 60 1.72 -7.02 -16.37
N PHE A 61 0.91 -6.60 -15.38
CA PHE A 61 1.28 -6.68 -13.96
C PHE A 61 0.47 -7.77 -13.25
N PHE A 62 1.12 -8.92 -13.07
CA PHE A 62 0.55 -10.13 -12.48
C PHE A 62 0.93 -10.27 -11.01
N ILE A 63 0.20 -11.08 -10.23
CA ILE A 63 0.57 -11.42 -8.84
C ILE A 63 2.01 -11.95 -8.76
N LYS A 64 2.50 -12.64 -9.78
CA LYS A 64 3.90 -13.07 -9.93
C LYS A 64 4.89 -11.92 -9.79
N ASN A 65 4.56 -10.72 -10.26
CA ASN A 65 5.45 -9.55 -10.20
C ASN A 65 5.78 -9.16 -8.75
N LEU A 66 4.87 -9.40 -7.80
CA LEU A 66 5.15 -9.20 -6.37
C LEU A 66 6.24 -10.14 -5.84
N VAL A 67 6.32 -11.33 -6.40
CA VAL A 67 7.35 -12.32 -6.05
C VAL A 67 8.69 -11.97 -6.70
N THR A 68 8.68 -11.63 -8.00
CA THR A 68 9.91 -11.35 -8.76
C THR A 68 10.56 -10.04 -8.36
N SER A 69 9.79 -9.01 -8.01
CA SER A 69 10.29 -7.75 -7.45
C SER A 69 10.84 -7.91 -6.04
N GLY A 70 10.41 -8.95 -5.31
CA GLY A 70 10.67 -9.13 -3.88
C GLY A 70 9.70 -8.42 -2.95
N SER A 71 8.69 -7.71 -3.47
CA SER A 71 7.64 -7.01 -2.71
C SER A 71 6.88 -7.96 -1.76
N ALA A 72 6.61 -9.20 -2.21
CA ALA A 72 5.95 -10.21 -1.38
C ALA A 72 6.70 -10.58 -0.08
N ARG A 73 7.99 -10.22 0.06
CA ARG A 73 8.77 -10.47 1.28
C ARG A 73 8.55 -9.43 2.37
N VAL A 74 8.08 -8.26 1.99
CA VAL A 74 7.86 -7.14 2.92
C VAL A 74 6.38 -6.89 3.17
N LEU A 75 5.49 -7.29 2.25
CA LEU A 75 4.05 -7.19 2.42
C LEU A 75 3.56 -8.05 3.59
N THR A 76 2.71 -7.47 4.43
CA THR A 76 1.93 -8.19 5.45
C THR A 76 0.48 -8.42 5.01
N GLN A 77 0.01 -7.61 4.06
CA GLN A 77 -1.35 -7.67 3.54
C GLN A 77 -1.40 -7.18 2.08
N ILE A 78 -2.27 -7.82 1.30
CA ILE A 78 -2.68 -7.34 -0.01
C ILE A 78 -4.18 -7.07 0.06
N ASP A 79 -4.58 -5.84 -0.27
CA ASP A 79 -5.97 -5.46 -0.48
C ASP A 79 -6.27 -5.58 -1.97
N TYR A 80 -7.08 -6.57 -2.31
CA TYR A 80 -7.46 -6.83 -3.70
C TYR A 80 -8.62 -5.92 -4.11
N ALA A 81 -8.41 -5.05 -5.06
CA ALA A 81 -9.34 -4.02 -5.50
C ALA A 81 -9.92 -4.34 -6.90
N PHE A 82 -11.23 -4.50 -7.08
CA PHE A 82 -12.30 -4.34 -6.10
C PHE A 82 -13.40 -5.38 -6.28
N ALA A 83 -14.12 -5.67 -5.20
CA ALA A 83 -15.46 -6.23 -5.33
C ALA A 83 -16.47 -5.11 -5.60
N ALA A 84 -17.46 -5.42 -6.43
CA ALA A 84 -18.55 -4.51 -6.76
C ALA A 84 -19.75 -4.70 -5.83
N LEU A 85 -20.57 -3.64 -5.74
CA LEU A 85 -21.91 -3.69 -5.20
C LEU A 85 -22.92 -3.81 -6.37
N SER A 86 -23.67 -4.88 -6.42
CA SER A 86 -24.65 -5.10 -7.48
C SER A 86 -25.94 -5.70 -6.92
N ASN A 87 -27.08 -5.08 -7.19
CA ASN A 87 -28.38 -5.54 -6.70
C ASN A 87 -28.42 -5.75 -5.17
N ASN A 88 -27.80 -4.87 -4.41
CA ASN A 88 -27.64 -4.93 -2.96
C ASN A 88 -26.88 -6.18 -2.46
N GLN A 89 -25.98 -6.72 -3.27
CA GLN A 89 -25.12 -7.86 -2.95
C GLN A 89 -23.68 -7.58 -3.40
N CYS A 90 -22.74 -8.29 -2.79
CA CYS A 90 -21.38 -8.34 -3.31
C CYS A 90 -21.33 -9.11 -4.64
N ALA A 91 -20.52 -8.61 -5.54
CA ALA A 91 -20.24 -9.24 -6.83
C ALA A 91 -18.77 -9.06 -7.21
N SER A 92 -18.26 -9.91 -8.10
CA SER A 92 -17.01 -9.63 -8.80
C SER A 92 -17.25 -8.46 -9.76
N ALA A 93 -16.33 -7.50 -9.80
CA ALA A 93 -16.37 -6.42 -10.79
C ALA A 93 -15.90 -6.89 -12.18
N ASP A 94 -15.02 -7.90 -12.21
CA ASP A 94 -14.53 -8.53 -13.44
C ASP A 94 -14.24 -10.01 -13.18
N THR A 95 -15.21 -10.86 -13.54
CA THR A 95 -15.09 -12.31 -13.33
C THR A 95 -13.99 -12.95 -14.16
N TRP A 96 -13.63 -12.32 -15.32
CA TRP A 96 -12.55 -12.81 -16.15
C TRP A 96 -11.22 -12.68 -15.42
N ALA A 97 -10.83 -11.47 -15.03
CA ALA A 97 -9.60 -11.21 -14.31
C ALA A 97 -9.53 -11.95 -12.98
N ASP A 98 -10.66 -12.04 -12.27
CA ASP A 98 -10.72 -12.63 -10.93
C ASP A 98 -10.42 -14.14 -10.94
N TYR A 99 -11.19 -14.92 -11.73
CA TYR A 99 -11.14 -16.38 -11.62
C TYR A 99 -11.38 -17.17 -12.92
N GLN A 100 -11.37 -16.51 -14.09
CA GLN A 100 -11.63 -17.17 -15.38
C GLN A 100 -10.46 -17.07 -16.37
N ASP A 101 -9.59 -16.07 -16.25
CA ASP A 101 -8.46 -15.82 -17.16
C ASP A 101 -7.38 -16.91 -17.02
N PRO A 102 -7.19 -17.78 -18.05
CA PRO A 102 -6.21 -18.84 -17.95
C PRO A 102 -4.79 -18.30 -18.23
N LEU A 103 -4.10 -17.88 -17.17
CA LEU A 103 -2.75 -17.31 -17.25
C LEU A 103 -1.75 -18.33 -17.81
N THR A 104 -0.79 -17.85 -18.60
CA THR A 104 0.31 -18.65 -19.14
C THR A 104 1.36 -18.98 -18.05
N ALA A 105 2.22 -19.93 -18.32
CA ALA A 105 3.30 -20.30 -17.38
C ALA A 105 4.22 -19.13 -17.01
N ASP A 106 4.40 -18.16 -17.93
CA ASP A 106 5.22 -16.99 -17.69
C ASP A 106 4.54 -15.93 -16.81
N GLU A 107 3.22 -16.02 -16.63
CA GLU A 107 2.39 -15.10 -15.83
C GLU A 107 2.08 -15.65 -14.42
N THR A 108 2.29 -16.95 -14.21
CA THR A 108 1.97 -17.63 -12.94
C THR A 108 3.16 -17.70 -11.96
N ILE A 109 2.85 -17.82 -10.68
CA ILE A 109 3.87 -17.90 -9.60
C ILE A 109 4.65 -19.22 -9.64
N ASP A 110 3.98 -20.31 -9.96
CA ASP A 110 4.57 -21.65 -9.96
C ASP A 110 5.17 -22.07 -11.31
N GLY A 111 5.03 -21.22 -12.33
CA GLY A 111 5.55 -21.46 -13.67
C GLY A 111 4.77 -22.50 -14.47
N LYS A 112 3.51 -22.79 -14.11
CA LYS A 112 2.61 -23.66 -14.86
C LYS A 112 1.40 -22.87 -15.35
N ALA A 113 1.05 -23.06 -16.62
CA ALA A 113 -0.14 -22.44 -17.17
C ALA A 113 -1.41 -22.91 -16.45
N ASP A 114 -2.38 -22.02 -16.30
CA ASP A 114 -3.70 -22.34 -15.80
C ASP A 114 -4.44 -23.28 -16.77
N SER A 115 -5.41 -24.00 -16.26
CA SER A 115 -6.23 -24.89 -17.08
C SER A 115 -7.19 -24.09 -17.98
N MET A 116 -7.22 -24.39 -19.26
CA MET A 116 -8.18 -23.83 -20.21
C MET A 116 -9.53 -24.58 -20.26
N ALA A 117 -9.75 -25.55 -19.36
CA ALA A 117 -11.01 -26.28 -19.32
C ALA A 117 -12.17 -25.35 -18.87
N PRO A 118 -13.37 -25.45 -19.49
CA PRO A 118 -14.50 -24.64 -19.10
C PRO A 118 -14.81 -24.77 -17.59
N GLY A 119 -14.89 -23.64 -16.87
CA GLY A 119 -15.14 -23.59 -15.45
C GLY A 119 -13.93 -23.95 -14.55
N ALA A 120 -12.73 -24.06 -15.12
CA ALA A 120 -11.52 -24.19 -14.33
C ALA A 120 -11.28 -22.93 -13.49
N PHE A 121 -10.70 -23.12 -12.31
CA PHE A 121 -10.25 -22.02 -11.46
C PHE A 121 -8.92 -21.47 -11.97
N ALA A 122 -8.86 -20.17 -12.27
CA ALA A 122 -7.75 -19.51 -12.94
C ALA A 122 -7.62 -18.05 -12.44
N GLY A 123 -6.84 -17.23 -13.14
CA GLY A 123 -6.75 -15.79 -12.96
C GLY A 123 -6.16 -15.36 -11.61
N ASN A 124 -6.47 -14.12 -11.24
CA ASN A 124 -5.89 -13.48 -10.05
C ASN A 124 -6.14 -14.28 -8.76
N PHE A 125 -7.35 -14.83 -8.57
CA PHE A 125 -7.67 -15.56 -7.33
C PHE A 125 -6.87 -16.86 -7.21
N HIS A 126 -6.65 -17.57 -8.34
CA HIS A 126 -5.77 -18.73 -8.33
C HIS A 126 -4.33 -18.30 -7.97
N GLN A 127 -3.84 -17.22 -8.54
CA GLN A 127 -2.49 -16.73 -8.24
C GLN A 127 -2.35 -16.21 -6.79
N LEU A 128 -3.38 -15.62 -6.22
CA LEU A 128 -3.43 -15.26 -4.79
C LEU A 128 -3.40 -16.52 -3.90
N GLN A 129 -4.07 -17.59 -4.30
CA GLN A 129 -4.00 -18.88 -3.59
C GLN A 129 -2.56 -19.44 -3.63
N GLU A 130 -1.90 -19.40 -4.78
CA GLU A 130 -0.49 -19.82 -4.92
C GLU A 130 0.46 -18.90 -4.14
N LEU A 131 0.19 -17.60 -4.10
CA LEU A 131 0.97 -16.66 -3.29
C LEU A 131 0.89 -17.02 -1.80
N LYS A 132 -0.29 -17.31 -1.27
CA LYS A 132 -0.46 -17.72 0.14
C LYS A 132 0.27 -19.02 0.47
N LYS A 133 0.32 -19.99 -0.44
CA LYS A 133 1.11 -21.22 -0.24
C LYS A 133 2.59 -20.92 -0.07
N ARG A 134 3.10 -19.93 -0.81
CA ARG A 134 4.51 -19.53 -0.78
C ARG A 134 4.84 -18.53 0.33
N TYR A 135 3.90 -17.66 0.68
CA TYR A 135 4.02 -16.60 1.69
C TYR A 135 2.82 -16.65 2.66
N PRO A 136 2.75 -17.66 3.54
CA PRO A 136 1.56 -17.92 4.37
C PRO A 136 1.25 -16.82 5.40
N ASN A 137 2.18 -15.90 5.63
CA ASN A 137 2.00 -14.78 6.55
C ASN A 137 1.32 -13.57 5.90
N ILE A 138 1.23 -13.51 4.55
CA ILE A 138 0.51 -12.44 3.87
C ILE A 138 -0.98 -12.69 4.00
N LYS A 139 -1.71 -11.70 4.50
CA LYS A 139 -3.17 -11.68 4.47
C LYS A 139 -3.65 -11.18 3.12
N ILE A 140 -4.68 -11.79 2.59
CA ILE A 140 -5.37 -11.31 1.39
C ILE A 140 -6.74 -10.80 1.83
N VAL A 141 -7.03 -9.55 1.57
CA VAL A 141 -8.26 -8.88 1.98
C VAL A 141 -8.98 -8.40 0.73
N MET A 142 -10.29 -8.61 0.67
CA MET A 142 -11.11 -8.11 -0.43
C MET A 142 -11.54 -6.68 -0.13
N SER A 143 -11.10 -5.73 -0.95
CA SER A 143 -11.60 -4.36 -0.90
C SER A 143 -12.90 -4.22 -1.68
N ILE A 144 -13.89 -3.56 -1.11
CA ILE A 144 -15.23 -3.41 -1.66
C ILE A 144 -15.47 -1.93 -1.91
N GLY A 145 -15.75 -1.54 -3.16
CA GLY A 145 -16.08 -0.16 -3.52
C GLY A 145 -15.05 0.50 -4.40
N GLY A 146 -14.36 1.50 -3.86
CA GLY A 146 -13.38 2.34 -4.56
C GLY A 146 -13.99 3.57 -5.24
N GLY A 147 -13.15 4.51 -5.71
CA GLY A 147 -13.57 5.80 -6.28
C GLY A 147 -14.45 5.72 -7.52
N GLY A 148 -14.52 4.56 -8.18
CA GLY A 148 -15.44 4.31 -9.28
C GLY A 148 -16.82 3.78 -8.86
N ALA A 149 -17.00 3.40 -7.60
CA ALA A 149 -18.28 2.91 -7.10
C ALA A 149 -19.26 4.07 -6.85
N ASN A 150 -20.56 3.77 -7.00
CA ASN A 150 -21.58 4.76 -6.65
C ASN A 150 -21.76 4.82 -5.13
N PRO A 151 -21.46 5.95 -4.44
CA PRO A 151 -21.60 6.07 -2.99
C PRO A 151 -23.02 5.77 -2.47
N LEU A 152 -24.04 6.01 -3.29
CA LEU A 152 -25.44 5.74 -2.94
C LEU A 152 -25.76 4.25 -2.81
N ASP A 153 -24.97 3.38 -3.45
CA ASP A 153 -25.13 1.94 -3.31
C ASP A 153 -24.71 1.52 -1.89
N PHE A 154 -23.66 2.11 -1.33
CA PHE A 154 -23.28 1.93 0.06
C PHE A 154 -24.35 2.48 1.03
N SER A 155 -24.89 3.67 0.77
CA SER A 155 -26.00 4.21 1.56
C SER A 155 -27.19 3.24 1.61
N THR A 156 -27.49 2.60 0.46
CA THR A 156 -28.57 1.61 0.35
C THR A 156 -28.25 0.33 1.14
N VAL A 157 -27.06 -0.27 0.93
CA VAL A 157 -26.73 -1.57 1.56
C VAL A 157 -26.41 -1.42 3.05
N SER A 158 -26.12 -0.22 3.53
CA SER A 158 -25.88 0.05 4.96
C SER A 158 -27.16 0.23 5.77
N ASP A 159 -28.32 0.36 5.15
CA ASP A 159 -29.59 0.48 5.86
C ASP A 159 -29.98 -0.81 6.59
N ALA A 160 -30.92 -0.71 7.54
CA ALA A 160 -31.32 -1.84 8.38
C ALA A 160 -32.02 -2.99 7.61
N ALA A 161 -32.61 -2.70 6.45
CA ALA A 161 -33.32 -3.69 5.65
C ALA A 161 -32.34 -4.54 4.81
N HIS A 162 -31.29 -3.96 4.30
CA HIS A 162 -30.37 -4.60 3.33
C HIS A 162 -29.08 -5.10 3.96
N ARG A 163 -28.53 -4.42 4.97
CA ARG A 163 -27.20 -4.61 5.53
C ARG A 163 -26.85 -6.08 5.82
N LYS A 164 -27.71 -6.78 6.53
CA LYS A 164 -27.45 -8.17 6.90
C LYS A 164 -27.33 -9.11 5.69
N ALA A 165 -28.17 -8.91 4.67
CA ALA A 165 -28.17 -9.70 3.47
C ALA A 165 -26.95 -9.37 2.59
N PHE A 166 -26.60 -8.10 2.50
CA PHE A 166 -25.41 -7.63 1.80
C PHE A 166 -24.14 -8.25 2.39
N VAL A 167 -23.89 -8.05 3.68
CA VAL A 167 -22.71 -8.60 4.35
C VAL A 167 -22.66 -10.13 4.22
N LYS A 168 -23.79 -10.80 4.35
CA LYS A 168 -23.86 -12.25 4.13
C LYS A 168 -23.42 -12.65 2.72
N SER A 169 -23.81 -11.90 1.70
CA SER A 169 -23.41 -12.17 0.31
C SER A 169 -21.90 -12.03 0.11
N CYS A 170 -21.27 -10.99 0.71
CA CYS A 170 -19.83 -10.79 0.67
C CYS A 170 -19.10 -11.97 1.36
N VAL A 171 -19.54 -12.33 2.55
CA VAL A 171 -18.98 -13.45 3.31
C VAL A 171 -19.13 -14.78 2.56
N ASP A 172 -20.29 -15.05 1.97
CA ASP A 172 -20.53 -16.28 1.20
C ASP A 172 -19.64 -16.33 -0.04
N MET A 173 -19.48 -15.20 -0.74
CA MET A 173 -18.67 -15.14 -1.95
C MET A 173 -17.17 -15.25 -1.65
N TYR A 174 -16.63 -14.39 -0.78
CA TYR A 174 -15.18 -14.22 -0.64
C TYR A 174 -14.58 -15.06 0.51
N ILE A 175 -15.21 -15.10 1.67
CA ILE A 175 -14.68 -15.88 2.81
C ILE A 175 -14.92 -17.38 2.61
N LYS A 176 -16.11 -17.75 2.14
CA LYS A 176 -16.45 -19.16 1.84
C LYS A 176 -16.03 -19.59 0.43
N GLY A 177 -15.62 -18.63 -0.41
CA GLY A 177 -15.10 -18.89 -1.76
C GLY A 177 -16.15 -19.32 -2.77
N ASN A 178 -17.42 -19.02 -2.59
CA ASN A 178 -18.51 -19.42 -3.49
C ASN A 178 -18.64 -18.40 -4.64
N PHE A 179 -17.69 -18.41 -5.59
CA PHE A 179 -17.61 -17.39 -6.64
C PHE A 179 -18.71 -17.52 -7.70
N THR A 180 -19.04 -18.75 -8.09
CA THR A 180 -20.10 -19.06 -9.05
C THR A 180 -20.63 -20.48 -8.80
N PRO A 181 -21.84 -20.84 -9.29
CA PRO A 181 -22.33 -22.21 -9.17
C PRO A 181 -21.34 -23.23 -9.73
N GLY A 182 -20.88 -24.14 -8.86
CA GLY A 182 -19.90 -25.17 -9.22
C GLY A 182 -18.44 -24.80 -9.00
N LEU A 183 -18.12 -23.56 -8.64
CA LEU A 183 -16.77 -23.11 -8.28
C LEU A 183 -16.75 -22.60 -6.83
N SER A 184 -16.08 -23.33 -5.96
CA SER A 184 -15.92 -22.97 -4.55
C SER A 184 -14.47 -23.19 -4.10
N GLU A 185 -13.77 -22.08 -3.80
CA GLU A 185 -12.35 -22.06 -3.40
C GLU A 185 -12.20 -21.25 -2.09
N PRO A 186 -12.47 -21.86 -0.93
CA PRO A 186 -12.34 -21.18 0.35
C PRO A 186 -10.88 -20.97 0.76
N GLY A 187 -10.66 -19.96 1.62
CA GLY A 187 -9.36 -19.73 2.26
C GLY A 187 -8.41 -18.82 1.50
N ILE A 188 -8.85 -18.18 0.41
CA ILE A 188 -8.09 -17.14 -0.28
C ILE A 188 -8.12 -15.87 0.55
N PHE A 189 -9.30 -15.37 0.89
CA PHE A 189 -9.47 -14.10 1.58
C PHE A 189 -9.50 -14.24 3.11
N ASP A 190 -8.84 -13.30 3.78
CA ASP A 190 -8.68 -13.23 5.23
C ASP A 190 -9.49 -12.08 5.87
N GLY A 191 -10.33 -11.41 5.09
CA GLY A 191 -11.12 -10.31 5.57
C GLY A 191 -11.63 -9.39 4.48
N PHE A 192 -12.09 -8.22 4.92
CA PHE A 192 -12.60 -7.16 4.05
C PHE A 192 -11.97 -5.81 4.37
N ASP A 193 -11.82 -5.02 3.33
CA ASP A 193 -11.61 -3.58 3.36
C ASP A 193 -12.85 -2.90 2.76
N ILE A 194 -13.32 -1.81 3.34
CA ILE A 194 -14.49 -1.07 2.85
C ILE A 194 -14.02 0.28 2.34
N ASP A 195 -14.14 0.46 1.05
CA ASP A 195 -13.74 1.67 0.35
C ASP A 195 -14.98 2.45 -0.10
N TRP A 196 -15.62 3.11 0.85
CA TRP A 196 -16.81 3.95 0.61
C TRP A 196 -16.40 5.40 0.43
N GLU A 197 -16.42 5.89 -0.79
CA GLU A 197 -16.01 7.24 -1.15
C GLU A 197 -17.22 8.09 -1.56
N TYR A 198 -17.89 8.82 -0.67
CA TYR A 198 -17.72 8.91 0.77
C TYR A 198 -19.08 8.98 1.45
N PRO A 199 -19.22 8.67 2.75
CA PRO A 199 -20.42 8.99 3.51
C PRO A 199 -20.71 10.48 3.44
N ALA A 200 -21.98 10.88 3.16
CA ALA A 200 -22.33 12.26 2.85
C ALA A 200 -23.48 12.81 3.70
N SER A 201 -23.91 12.06 4.71
CA SER A 201 -25.03 12.42 5.57
C SER A 201 -24.94 11.78 6.97
N GLU A 202 -25.69 12.30 7.95
CA GLU A 202 -25.83 11.66 9.27
C GLU A 202 -26.40 10.22 9.17
N SER A 203 -27.23 9.97 8.15
CA SER A 203 -27.71 8.61 7.87
C SER A 203 -26.59 7.69 7.41
N ASP A 204 -25.66 8.18 6.57
CA ASP A 204 -24.51 7.40 6.11
C ASP A 204 -23.52 7.16 7.23
N GLU A 205 -23.29 8.12 8.13
CA GLU A 205 -22.46 7.95 9.33
C GLU A 205 -22.98 6.80 10.20
N ALA A 206 -24.30 6.83 10.50
CA ALA A 206 -24.93 5.75 11.25
C ALA A 206 -24.91 4.42 10.46
N GLY A 207 -25.13 4.49 9.15
CA GLY A 207 -25.09 3.35 8.22
C GLY A 207 -23.72 2.70 8.19
N MET A 208 -22.65 3.46 8.01
CA MET A 208 -21.27 2.97 8.01
C MET A 208 -20.92 2.27 9.33
N THR A 209 -21.23 2.93 10.46
CA THR A 209 -20.99 2.33 11.79
C THR A 209 -21.68 0.98 11.92
N ALA A 210 -22.94 0.90 11.51
CA ALA A 210 -23.72 -0.33 11.60
C ALA A 210 -23.29 -1.40 10.57
N LEU A 211 -22.86 -0.99 9.37
CA LEU A 211 -22.33 -1.88 8.34
C LEU A 211 -21.04 -2.57 8.80
N LEU A 212 -20.11 -1.81 9.35
CA LEU A 212 -18.85 -2.35 9.87
C LEU A 212 -19.07 -3.29 11.07
N ALA A 213 -20.02 -2.96 11.95
CA ALA A 213 -20.40 -3.85 13.05
C ALA A 213 -21.01 -5.17 12.54
N GLU A 214 -21.81 -5.14 11.47
CA GLU A 214 -22.38 -6.34 10.85
C GLU A 214 -21.30 -7.19 10.17
N PHE A 215 -20.34 -6.58 9.43
CA PHE A 215 -19.18 -7.30 8.88
C PHE A 215 -18.41 -8.01 10.00
N ARG A 216 -18.05 -7.30 11.06
CA ARG A 216 -17.33 -7.87 12.21
C ARG A 216 -18.10 -9.04 12.81
N SER A 217 -19.39 -8.87 13.04
CA SER A 217 -20.25 -9.92 13.63
C SER A 217 -20.30 -11.19 12.78
N GLN A 218 -20.51 -11.07 11.48
CA GLN A 218 -20.60 -12.23 10.58
C GLN A 218 -19.24 -12.90 10.35
N MET A 219 -18.17 -12.11 10.27
CA MET A 219 -16.80 -12.63 10.14
C MET A 219 -16.39 -13.42 11.39
N ASP A 220 -16.59 -12.85 12.57
CA ASP A 220 -16.22 -13.49 13.85
C ASP A 220 -17.02 -14.78 14.11
N ALA A 221 -18.24 -14.86 13.60
CA ALA A 221 -19.05 -16.08 13.66
C ALA A 221 -18.47 -17.24 12.82
N ILE A 222 -17.62 -16.94 11.83
CA ILE A 222 -16.92 -17.94 11.01
C ILE A 222 -15.54 -18.22 11.59
N ARG A 223 -14.75 -17.17 11.75
CA ARG A 223 -13.37 -17.24 12.25
C ARG A 223 -12.97 -15.89 12.86
N PRO A 224 -12.79 -15.80 14.18
CA PRO A 224 -12.26 -14.61 14.83
C PRO A 224 -10.87 -14.22 14.29
N GLY A 225 -10.57 -12.94 14.26
CA GLY A 225 -9.28 -12.39 13.84
C GLY A 225 -9.09 -12.23 12.32
N MET A 226 -10.16 -12.34 11.54
CA MET A 226 -10.15 -11.84 10.16
C MET A 226 -10.05 -10.33 10.14
N THR A 227 -9.36 -9.78 9.13
CA THR A 227 -9.13 -8.34 9.00
C THR A 227 -10.38 -7.61 8.54
N LEU A 228 -10.69 -6.49 9.20
CA LEU A 228 -11.66 -5.51 8.72
C LEU A 228 -11.04 -4.13 8.78
N SER A 229 -10.92 -3.47 7.64
CA SER A 229 -10.40 -2.10 7.50
C SER A 229 -11.33 -1.23 6.68
N ILE A 230 -11.02 0.04 6.63
CA ILE A 230 -11.60 0.97 5.66
C ILE A 230 -10.50 1.78 4.99
N ALA A 231 -10.65 2.07 3.69
CA ALA A 231 -9.99 3.21 3.07
C ALA A 231 -10.69 4.49 3.56
N SER A 232 -9.93 5.42 4.06
CA SER A 232 -10.48 6.60 4.73
C SER A 232 -9.82 7.87 4.22
N SER A 233 -10.62 8.91 3.95
CA SER A 233 -10.13 10.15 3.37
C SER A 233 -9.18 10.90 4.29
N ALA A 234 -8.17 11.56 3.71
CA ALA A 234 -7.37 12.59 4.36
C ALA A 234 -7.93 14.01 4.16
N GLY A 235 -8.89 14.20 3.28
CA GLY A 235 -9.52 15.50 3.01
C GLY A 235 -10.46 15.95 4.12
N SER A 236 -10.33 17.22 4.55
CA SER A 236 -11.13 17.81 5.64
C SER A 236 -12.64 17.73 5.42
N TRP A 237 -13.07 17.78 4.16
CA TRP A 237 -14.46 17.75 3.75
C TRP A 237 -15.14 16.38 3.98
N ALA A 238 -14.38 15.28 4.02
CA ALA A 238 -14.93 13.93 4.16
C ALA A 238 -15.01 13.43 5.62
N PHE A 239 -14.43 14.13 6.58
CA PHE A 239 -14.40 13.70 7.98
C PHE A 239 -15.74 13.84 8.72
N GLN A 240 -16.59 14.73 8.27
CA GLN A 240 -17.78 15.15 9.02
C GLN A 240 -18.84 14.07 9.21
N TYR A 241 -18.77 12.98 8.43
CA TYR A 241 -19.75 11.90 8.48
C TYR A 241 -19.11 10.56 8.84
N ILE A 242 -18.10 10.59 9.74
CA ILE A 242 -17.48 9.38 10.29
C ILE A 242 -17.44 9.49 11.82
N ASP A 243 -18.18 8.63 12.53
CA ASP A 243 -18.01 8.47 13.99
C ASP A 243 -16.77 7.59 14.26
N PHE A 244 -15.60 8.19 14.30
CA PHE A 244 -14.32 7.50 14.53
C PHE A 244 -14.31 6.64 15.78
N LYS A 245 -14.98 7.10 16.88
CA LYS A 245 -15.03 6.32 18.14
C LYS A 245 -15.90 5.08 18.02
N ALA A 246 -16.95 5.14 17.22
CA ALA A 246 -17.84 4.01 17.00
C ALA A 246 -17.20 3.02 16.02
N VAL A 247 -16.74 3.49 14.84
CA VAL A 247 -16.24 2.62 13.77
C VAL A 247 -14.96 1.89 14.15
N GLN A 248 -14.02 2.53 14.90
CA GLN A 248 -12.77 1.89 15.31
C GLN A 248 -12.95 0.64 16.18
N LYS A 249 -14.14 0.47 16.82
CA LYS A 249 -14.44 -0.73 17.61
C LYS A 249 -14.58 -1.98 16.76
N SER A 250 -15.00 -1.82 15.51
CA SER A 250 -15.16 -2.90 14.55
C SER A 250 -13.92 -3.11 13.69
N LEU A 251 -13.07 -2.07 13.55
CA LEU A 251 -11.93 -2.05 12.64
C LEU A 251 -10.63 -2.55 13.29
N ASP A 252 -9.82 -3.18 12.48
CA ASP A 252 -8.41 -3.43 12.78
C ASP A 252 -7.56 -2.19 12.51
N PHE A 253 -7.88 -1.43 11.43
CA PHE A 253 -7.19 -0.18 11.09
C PHE A 253 -7.99 0.68 10.10
N PHE A 254 -7.57 1.94 9.98
CA PHE A 254 -7.93 2.89 8.93
C PHE A 254 -6.75 3.00 7.96
N GLY A 255 -6.93 2.68 6.70
CA GLY A 255 -6.00 3.02 5.62
C GLY A 255 -6.26 4.47 5.20
N LEU A 256 -5.44 5.41 5.68
CA LEU A 256 -5.62 6.81 5.33
C LEU A 256 -5.11 7.08 3.92
N MET A 257 -5.98 7.56 3.05
CA MET A 257 -5.65 7.96 1.68
C MET A 257 -4.99 9.35 1.70
N GLU A 258 -3.72 9.40 2.14
CA GLU A 258 -2.96 10.64 2.31
C GLU A 258 -2.30 11.09 1.00
N TYR A 259 -3.11 11.11 -0.03
CA TYR A 259 -2.79 11.51 -1.38
C TYR A 259 -4.01 12.18 -2.01
N ASP A 260 -3.89 12.62 -3.27
CA ASP A 260 -4.93 13.35 -3.98
C ASP A 260 -5.31 14.68 -3.31
N PHE A 261 -4.35 15.29 -2.62
CA PHE A 261 -4.52 16.64 -2.10
C PHE A 261 -4.62 17.65 -3.24
N ASP A 262 -3.78 17.52 -4.28
CA ASP A 262 -3.90 18.23 -5.55
C ASP A 262 -3.87 17.25 -6.72
N GLY A 263 -4.66 17.53 -7.75
CA GLY A 263 -4.79 16.66 -8.92
C GLY A 263 -5.52 17.34 -10.08
N PRO A 264 -5.88 16.60 -11.12
CA PRO A 264 -6.42 17.12 -12.39
C PRO A 264 -7.81 17.78 -12.27
N TRP A 265 -8.44 17.75 -11.13
CA TRP A 265 -9.66 18.52 -10.81
C TRP A 265 -9.38 19.99 -10.51
N ASN A 266 -8.11 20.40 -10.40
CA ASN A 266 -7.66 21.77 -10.14
C ASN A 266 -6.96 22.35 -11.37
N ASP A 267 -7.31 23.59 -11.76
CA ASP A 267 -6.58 24.37 -12.77
C ASP A 267 -5.27 24.97 -12.22
N THR A 268 -4.88 24.61 -11.02
CA THR A 268 -3.66 25.06 -10.34
C THR A 268 -2.83 23.85 -9.98
N THR A 269 -1.55 23.89 -10.33
CA THR A 269 -0.58 22.86 -9.95
C THR A 269 -0.41 22.82 -8.44
N GLY A 270 -0.21 21.62 -7.89
CA GLY A 270 0.03 21.41 -6.47
C GLY A 270 0.78 20.13 -6.20
N LEU A 271 0.88 19.74 -4.95
CA LEU A 271 1.56 18.52 -4.54
C LEU A 271 0.53 17.41 -4.27
N VAL A 272 0.68 16.28 -4.95
CA VAL A 272 -0.27 15.15 -4.83
C VAL A 272 -0.39 14.64 -3.41
N ALA A 273 0.70 14.62 -2.63
CA ALA A 273 0.74 14.02 -1.31
C ALA A 273 1.79 14.69 -0.38
N PRO A 274 1.70 15.98 -0.08
CA PRO A 274 2.66 16.66 0.80
C PRO A 274 2.48 16.19 2.25
N LEU A 275 3.60 15.92 2.95
CA LEU A 275 3.54 15.57 4.39
C LEU A 275 3.08 16.75 5.25
N TYR A 276 3.55 17.95 4.95
CA TYR A 276 3.20 19.19 5.64
C TYR A 276 2.72 20.24 4.63
N GLN A 277 2.04 21.27 5.09
CA GLN A 277 1.73 22.41 4.23
C GLN A 277 3.00 22.96 3.59
N ALA A 278 3.07 22.96 2.26
CA ALA A 278 4.17 23.51 1.51
C ALA A 278 4.15 25.06 1.55
N LYS A 279 5.29 25.69 1.31
CA LYS A 279 5.34 27.15 1.25
C LYS A 279 4.63 27.66 0.00
N GLY A 280 3.58 28.45 0.20
CA GLY A 280 2.77 29.01 -0.88
C GLY A 280 1.48 28.25 -1.15
N ASP A 281 1.27 27.11 -0.52
CA ASP A 281 0.01 26.40 -0.52
C ASP A 281 -1.05 27.24 0.22
N PRO A 282 -2.16 27.61 -0.44
CA PRO A 282 -3.19 28.43 0.17
C PRO A 282 -4.04 27.66 1.21
N ASP A 283 -4.06 26.30 1.16
CA ASP A 283 -4.85 25.48 2.06
C ASP A 283 -3.96 24.84 3.15
N PRO A 284 -4.06 25.28 4.42
CA PRO A 284 -3.27 24.70 5.51
C PRO A 284 -3.70 23.28 5.88
N THR A 285 -4.84 22.80 5.40
CA THR A 285 -5.38 21.46 5.68
C THR A 285 -4.98 20.42 4.63
N ASN A 286 -4.40 20.87 3.51
CA ASN A 286 -4.10 20.05 2.35
C ASN A 286 -2.75 19.30 2.52
N ASN A 287 -2.63 18.50 3.58
CA ASN A 287 -1.43 17.72 3.86
C ASN A 287 -1.67 16.57 4.84
N ALA A 288 -0.82 15.55 4.74
CA ALA A 288 -0.96 14.30 5.49
C ALA A 288 -0.83 14.48 7.01
N ALA A 289 0.10 15.30 7.49
CA ALA A 289 0.28 15.50 8.93
C ALA A 289 -0.97 16.12 9.57
N TRP A 290 -1.62 17.07 8.89
CA TRP A 290 -2.89 17.63 9.36
C TRP A 290 -3.97 16.54 9.46
N ALA A 291 -4.10 15.68 8.45
CA ALA A 291 -5.07 14.60 8.47
C ALA A 291 -4.84 13.64 9.64
N VAL A 292 -3.60 13.16 9.84
CA VAL A 292 -3.24 12.32 10.99
C VAL A 292 -3.61 12.99 12.33
N GLU A 293 -3.31 14.27 12.48
CA GLU A 293 -3.66 15.04 13.69
C GLU A 293 -5.18 15.05 13.95
N GLN A 294 -6.02 15.15 12.89
CA GLN A 294 -7.47 15.10 13.05
C GLN A 294 -7.96 13.73 13.55
N TYR A 295 -7.42 12.62 12.99
CA TYR A 295 -7.77 11.28 13.45
C TYR A 295 -7.36 11.05 14.90
N LEU A 296 -6.14 11.46 15.28
CA LEU A 296 -5.67 11.37 16.65
C LEU A 296 -6.51 12.22 17.60
N ALA A 297 -6.88 13.46 17.22
CA ALA A 297 -7.73 14.34 17.99
C ALA A 297 -9.16 13.78 18.15
N ALA A 298 -9.67 13.06 17.16
CA ALA A 298 -10.94 12.34 17.23
C ALA A 298 -10.89 11.10 18.13
N GLY A 299 -9.69 10.71 18.62
CA GLY A 299 -9.48 9.60 19.54
C GLY A 299 -9.26 8.24 18.86
N VAL A 300 -8.84 8.24 17.59
CA VAL A 300 -8.35 7.04 16.93
C VAL A 300 -7.01 6.64 17.54
N GLU A 301 -6.85 5.37 17.85
CA GLU A 301 -5.59 4.84 18.37
C GLU A 301 -4.50 4.91 17.28
N PRO A 302 -3.29 5.46 17.56
CA PRO A 302 -2.23 5.60 16.55
C PRO A 302 -1.93 4.29 15.80
N GLN A 303 -1.93 3.15 16.50
CA GLN A 303 -1.68 1.83 15.92
C GLN A 303 -2.79 1.35 14.96
N LYS A 304 -3.93 2.05 14.94
CA LYS A 304 -5.02 1.80 13.97
C LYS A 304 -4.97 2.73 12.77
N ILE A 305 -4.03 3.67 12.71
CA ILE A 305 -3.81 4.53 11.55
C ILE A 305 -2.71 3.92 10.69
N VAL A 306 -3.01 3.62 9.44
CA VAL A 306 -2.08 3.10 8.43
C VAL A 306 -1.92 4.18 7.35
N PHE A 307 -0.70 4.69 7.19
CA PHE A 307 -0.36 5.85 6.38
C PHE A 307 -0.37 5.52 4.88
N GLY A 308 -1.15 6.24 4.09
CA GLY A 308 -1.30 6.03 2.64
C GLY A 308 -0.20 6.71 1.81
N LEU A 309 0.24 6.02 0.78
CA LEU A 309 1.30 6.46 -0.12
C LEU A 309 0.85 6.25 -1.58
N PRO A 310 0.96 7.29 -2.46
CA PRO A 310 0.69 7.15 -3.88
C PRO A 310 1.92 6.60 -4.61
N PHE A 311 1.71 5.62 -5.48
CA PHE A 311 2.73 5.17 -6.43
C PHE A 311 2.44 5.68 -7.84
N TYR A 312 1.92 6.91 -7.92
CA TYR A 312 1.52 7.62 -9.12
C TYR A 312 1.71 9.14 -8.95
N GLY A 313 1.42 9.88 -9.98
CA GLY A 313 1.44 11.34 -9.97
C GLY A 313 0.59 11.94 -11.07
N TYR A 314 0.50 13.28 -11.10
CA TYR A 314 -0.35 14.04 -12.01
C TYR A 314 0.43 15.06 -12.81
N GLU A 315 -0.11 15.39 -13.99
CA GLU A 315 0.49 16.32 -14.95
C GLU A 315 -0.40 17.54 -15.20
N TRP A 316 0.25 18.69 -15.39
CA TRP A 316 -0.32 19.88 -15.99
C TRP A 316 0.59 20.39 -17.10
N THR A 317 -0.01 20.95 -18.15
CA THR A 317 0.69 21.67 -19.21
C THR A 317 0.34 23.17 -19.18
N ASP A 318 1.02 23.97 -20.04
CA ASP A 318 0.83 25.42 -20.10
C ASP A 318 1.11 26.16 -18.77
N VAL A 319 2.00 25.62 -17.95
CA VAL A 319 2.30 26.10 -16.62
C VAL A 319 3.37 27.20 -16.67
N PRO A 320 3.11 28.43 -16.13
CA PRO A 320 4.09 29.50 -16.04
C PRO A 320 5.32 29.12 -15.20
N SER A 321 6.48 29.75 -15.52
CA SER A 321 7.77 29.41 -14.88
C SER A 321 7.97 29.95 -13.46
N ALA A 322 7.06 30.76 -12.93
CA ALA A 322 7.14 31.25 -11.55
C ALA A 322 7.15 30.07 -10.58
N ALA A 323 7.97 30.15 -9.54
CA ALA A 323 8.16 29.07 -8.55
C ALA A 323 8.45 27.69 -9.18
N HIS A 324 9.03 27.66 -10.37
CA HIS A 324 9.28 26.43 -11.15
C HIS A 324 7.99 25.62 -11.39
N GLY A 325 6.91 26.32 -11.68
CA GLY A 325 5.62 25.75 -11.97
C GLY A 325 4.76 25.36 -10.76
N LEU A 326 5.27 25.43 -9.52
CA LEU A 326 4.51 25.05 -8.33
C LEU A 326 3.50 26.15 -7.95
N PHE A 327 2.26 25.76 -7.66
CA PHE A 327 1.12 26.64 -7.33
C PHE A 327 0.86 27.70 -8.42
N GLN A 328 0.95 27.30 -9.67
CA GLN A 328 0.65 28.10 -10.85
C GLN A 328 -0.60 27.56 -11.56
N THR A 329 -1.28 28.43 -12.30
CA THR A 329 -2.34 27.98 -13.21
C THR A 329 -1.74 27.09 -14.29
N GLY A 330 -2.46 26.05 -14.68
CA GLY A 330 -2.06 25.12 -15.74
C GLY A 330 -3.28 24.37 -16.27
N THR A 331 -3.09 23.63 -17.34
CA THR A 331 -4.10 22.77 -17.93
C THR A 331 -3.85 21.33 -17.47
N PRO A 332 -4.74 20.71 -16.67
CA PRO A 332 -4.59 19.30 -16.27
C PRO A 332 -4.51 18.37 -17.46
N VAL A 333 -3.70 17.30 -17.37
CA VAL A 333 -3.49 16.31 -18.43
C VAL A 333 -3.86 14.92 -17.96
N GLY A 334 -4.96 14.36 -18.52
CA GLY A 334 -5.40 12.98 -18.25
C GLY A 334 -5.67 12.68 -16.77
N ASP A 335 -5.54 11.40 -16.42
CA ASP A 335 -5.83 10.87 -15.08
C ASP A 335 -4.54 10.55 -14.29
N GLY A 336 -3.40 11.11 -14.72
CA GLY A 336 -2.09 10.86 -14.12
C GLY A 336 -1.35 9.67 -14.73
N ALA A 337 -0.21 9.35 -14.12
CA ALA A 337 0.62 8.21 -14.52
C ALA A 337 1.24 7.52 -13.30
N SER A 338 1.53 6.24 -13.45
CA SER A 338 2.25 5.46 -12.43
C SER A 338 3.68 5.97 -12.24
N TYR A 339 4.24 5.78 -11.05
CA TYR A 339 5.62 6.19 -10.73
C TYR A 339 6.65 5.62 -11.73
N ASN A 340 6.52 4.34 -12.11
CA ASN A 340 7.42 3.71 -13.07
C ASN A 340 7.34 4.34 -14.48
N ALA A 341 6.25 5.02 -14.83
CA ALA A 341 6.13 5.81 -16.06
C ALA A 341 6.68 7.23 -15.91
N ILE A 342 6.65 7.81 -14.69
CA ILE A 342 7.17 9.16 -14.41
C ILE A 342 8.70 9.19 -14.30
N VAL A 343 9.31 8.18 -13.65
CA VAL A 343 10.78 8.16 -13.44
C VAL A 343 11.61 8.36 -14.71
N PRO A 344 11.29 7.74 -15.85
CA PRO A 344 12.03 7.99 -17.10
C PRO A 344 12.04 9.47 -17.54
N LEU A 345 11.00 10.24 -17.17
CA LEU A 345 10.89 11.67 -17.50
C LEU A 345 11.92 12.52 -16.77
N GLU A 346 12.45 12.07 -15.62
CA GLU A 346 13.48 12.80 -14.87
C GLU A 346 14.73 13.14 -15.71
N SER A 347 14.98 12.40 -16.78
CA SER A 347 16.09 12.66 -17.69
C SER A 347 15.90 13.88 -18.60
N SER A 348 14.65 14.30 -18.83
CA SER A 348 14.25 15.41 -19.72
C SER A 348 13.67 16.61 -18.98
N PHE A 349 13.31 16.45 -17.72
CA PHE A 349 12.79 17.50 -16.84
C PHE A 349 13.83 17.93 -15.81
N THR A 350 13.64 19.12 -15.24
CA THR A 350 14.35 19.50 -14.01
C THR A 350 13.56 19.07 -12.80
N LYS A 351 14.17 18.29 -11.92
CA LYS A 351 13.58 17.84 -10.66
C LYS A 351 13.79 18.88 -9.57
N TYR A 352 12.73 19.29 -8.95
CA TYR A 352 12.70 20.19 -7.79
C TYR A 352 12.21 19.41 -6.56
N ARG A 353 12.38 20.02 -5.39
CA ARG A 353 11.92 19.42 -4.12
C ARG A 353 11.61 20.53 -3.11
N ASP A 354 10.44 20.43 -2.48
CA ASP A 354 10.12 21.33 -1.38
C ASP A 354 10.97 21.00 -0.14
N PRO A 355 11.67 21.95 0.45
CA PRO A 355 12.61 21.67 1.54
C PRO A 355 11.91 21.24 2.85
N LYS A 356 10.62 21.59 3.03
CA LYS A 356 9.85 21.27 4.25
C LYS A 356 9.15 19.94 4.15
N THR A 357 8.50 19.69 3.01
CA THR A 357 7.69 18.49 2.79
C THR A 357 8.49 17.33 2.21
N GLN A 358 9.66 17.62 1.63
CA GLN A 358 10.47 16.70 0.82
C GLN A 358 9.74 16.16 -0.43
N ALA A 359 8.54 16.68 -0.76
CA ALA A 359 7.81 16.30 -1.96
C ALA A 359 8.56 16.77 -3.22
N PRO A 360 8.79 15.88 -4.20
CA PRO A 360 9.40 16.23 -5.48
C PRO A 360 8.36 16.71 -6.48
N TRP A 361 8.81 17.51 -7.48
CA TRP A 361 8.09 17.74 -8.71
C TRP A 361 9.05 17.88 -9.87
N LEU A 362 8.55 17.64 -11.09
CA LEU A 362 9.29 17.85 -12.32
C LEU A 362 8.73 19.09 -13.05
N TYR A 363 9.60 19.87 -13.63
CA TYR A 363 9.23 21.02 -14.48
C TYR A 363 10.22 21.22 -15.61
N ASP A 364 9.72 21.37 -16.85
CA ASP A 364 10.55 21.57 -18.05
C ASP A 364 10.47 22.99 -18.63
N GLY A 365 9.69 23.88 -18.02
CA GLY A 365 9.41 25.23 -18.49
C GLY A 365 7.97 25.45 -18.94
N THR A 366 7.20 24.39 -19.12
CA THR A 366 5.78 24.43 -19.49
C THR A 366 4.97 23.26 -18.93
N ASN A 367 5.55 22.08 -18.73
CA ASN A 367 4.89 20.91 -18.16
C ASN A 367 5.35 20.69 -16.72
N PHE A 368 4.41 20.34 -15.87
CA PHE A 368 4.61 20.12 -14.44
C PHE A 368 4.08 18.73 -14.04
N TRP A 369 4.88 17.96 -13.31
CA TRP A 369 4.49 16.69 -12.70
C TRP A 369 4.65 16.75 -11.19
N THR A 370 3.64 16.29 -10.44
CA THR A 370 3.72 16.02 -9.01
C THR A 370 3.68 14.54 -8.75
N TYR A 371 4.48 14.03 -7.82
CA TYR A 371 4.58 12.61 -7.48
C TYR A 371 5.34 12.41 -6.18
N ASP A 372 5.47 11.18 -5.71
CA ASP A 372 6.39 10.80 -4.63
C ASP A 372 7.57 9.99 -5.16
N ASP A 373 8.72 10.10 -4.48
CA ASP A 373 9.92 9.32 -4.76
C ASP A 373 10.48 8.66 -3.49
N PRO A 374 11.53 7.80 -3.56
CA PRO A 374 12.09 7.15 -2.38
C PRO A 374 12.47 8.09 -1.24
N THR A 375 12.87 9.34 -1.55
CA THR A 375 13.25 10.34 -0.53
C THR A 375 12.02 10.87 0.22
N SER A 376 10.97 11.29 -0.50
CA SER A 376 9.74 11.79 0.12
C SER A 376 9.02 10.68 0.87
N LEU A 377 9.00 9.45 0.33
CA LEU A 377 8.41 8.31 1.02
C LEU A 377 9.16 7.96 2.31
N SER A 378 10.50 7.97 2.29
CA SER A 378 11.29 7.77 3.51
C SER A 378 10.96 8.82 4.57
N PHE A 379 10.83 10.08 4.16
CA PHE A 379 10.50 11.18 5.07
C PHE A 379 9.12 11.00 5.71
N LYS A 380 8.11 10.59 4.93
CA LYS A 380 6.78 10.26 5.43
C LYS A 380 6.79 9.06 6.39
N MET A 381 7.56 8.03 6.09
CA MET A 381 7.65 6.85 6.95
C MET A 381 8.35 7.13 8.28
N HIS A 382 9.33 8.01 8.28
CA HIS A 382 9.91 8.51 9.52
C HIS A 382 8.90 9.26 10.38
N TYR A 383 8.06 10.09 9.77
CA TYR A 383 6.95 10.73 10.48
C TYR A 383 5.96 9.69 11.04
N ALA A 384 5.53 8.71 10.24
CA ALA A 384 4.64 7.64 10.68
C ALA A 384 5.21 6.86 11.87
N HIS A 385 6.51 6.56 11.83
CA HIS A 385 7.23 5.94 12.94
C HIS A 385 7.23 6.81 14.20
N GLN A 386 7.53 8.11 14.09
CA GLN A 386 7.53 9.05 15.21
C GLN A 386 6.15 9.20 15.84
N GLN A 387 5.09 9.19 15.04
CA GLN A 387 3.70 9.22 15.50
C GLN A 387 3.21 7.86 16.01
N LYS A 388 4.02 6.81 15.93
CA LYS A 388 3.69 5.42 16.33
C LYS A 388 2.47 4.87 15.58
N LEU A 389 2.34 5.21 14.30
CA LEU A 389 1.26 4.73 13.47
C LEU A 389 1.36 3.23 13.21
N GLY A 390 0.24 2.61 12.84
CA GLY A 390 0.10 1.16 12.71
C GLY A 390 0.78 0.54 11.50
N GLY A 391 1.22 1.36 10.53
CA GLY A 391 1.83 0.85 9.32
C GLY A 391 1.75 1.82 8.14
N LEU A 392 1.97 1.28 6.96
CA LEU A 392 1.79 1.96 5.68
C LEU A 392 0.81 1.21 4.76
N MET A 393 0.19 1.93 3.85
CA MET A 393 -0.61 1.41 2.75
C MET A 393 -0.18 2.09 1.45
N VAL A 394 -0.21 1.36 0.32
CA VAL A 394 0.15 1.93 -0.99
C VAL A 394 -0.97 1.76 -2.01
N TRP A 395 -1.25 2.81 -2.77
CA TRP A 395 -2.09 2.80 -3.96
C TRP A 395 -1.24 3.14 -5.19
N ASP A 396 -1.00 2.23 -6.12
CA ASP A 396 -1.16 0.80 -6.04
C ASP A 396 0.17 0.11 -6.40
N LEU A 397 0.25 -1.19 -6.13
CA LEU A 397 1.48 -1.98 -6.30
C LEU A 397 2.01 -2.02 -7.75
N SER A 398 1.15 -1.84 -8.76
CA SER A 398 1.55 -1.84 -10.17
C SER A 398 2.35 -0.59 -10.54
N GLY A 399 2.19 0.49 -9.77
CA GLY A 399 2.92 1.76 -9.99
C GLY A 399 4.39 1.71 -9.60
N ASP A 400 4.84 0.74 -8.81
CA ASP A 400 6.23 0.63 -8.37
C ASP A 400 7.17 0.24 -9.51
N MET A 401 8.46 0.50 -9.32
CA MET A 401 9.50 0.00 -10.23
C MET A 401 9.53 -1.54 -10.24
N PRO A 402 9.95 -2.18 -11.33
CA PRO A 402 10.00 -3.66 -11.42
C PRO A 402 10.82 -4.35 -10.32
N ASN A 403 11.72 -3.62 -9.66
CA ASN A 403 12.50 -4.11 -8.52
C ASN A 403 11.82 -3.87 -7.15
N GLY A 404 10.61 -3.28 -7.10
CA GLY A 404 9.88 -2.98 -5.86
C GLY A 404 10.55 -1.90 -5.00
N GLU A 405 11.11 -0.87 -5.63
CA GLU A 405 11.93 0.14 -4.96
C GLU A 405 11.15 0.96 -3.94
N LEU A 406 9.97 1.47 -4.32
CA LEU A 406 9.18 2.35 -3.45
C LEU A 406 8.67 1.61 -2.22
N LEU A 407 8.06 0.42 -2.44
CA LEU A 407 7.52 -0.37 -1.34
C LEU A 407 8.61 -0.81 -0.35
N LYS A 408 9.75 -1.30 -0.86
CA LYS A 408 10.84 -1.76 0.00
C LYS A 408 11.51 -0.62 0.75
N THR A 409 11.69 0.53 0.10
CA THR A 409 12.22 1.74 0.76
C THR A 409 11.28 2.22 1.85
N SER A 410 9.97 2.27 1.58
CA SER A 410 8.95 2.67 2.55
C SER A 410 8.90 1.71 3.75
N ALA A 411 8.86 0.41 3.51
CA ALA A 411 8.85 -0.60 4.57
C ALA A 411 10.11 -0.55 5.43
N TRP A 412 11.28 -0.37 4.82
CA TRP A 412 12.54 -0.21 5.56
C TRP A 412 12.54 1.06 6.41
N SER A 413 12.16 2.21 5.82
CA SER A 413 12.18 3.51 6.50
C SER A 413 11.19 3.59 7.66
N LEU A 414 10.07 2.85 7.59
CA LEU A 414 9.09 2.77 8.67
C LEU A 414 9.66 2.06 9.91
N THR A 415 10.57 1.12 9.72
CA THR A 415 11.11 0.27 10.79
C THR A 415 12.55 0.60 11.18
N ALA A 416 13.26 1.38 10.37
CA ALA A 416 14.65 1.73 10.62
C ALA A 416 14.78 2.66 11.85
N PRO A 417 15.77 2.42 12.73
CA PRO A 417 16.10 3.40 13.76
C PRO A 417 16.66 4.69 13.12
N PHE A 418 16.32 5.85 13.69
CA PHE A 418 16.89 7.14 13.33
C PHE A 418 18.34 7.27 13.81
#